data_bc62b8d4cee8ea30dc242fa1a90a085a
#
_entry.id   bc62b8d4cee8ea30dc242fa1a90a085a
#
_cell.length_a   1.000
_cell.length_b   1.000
_cell.length_c   1.000
_cell.angle_alpha   90.00
_cell.angle_beta   90.00
_cell.angle_gamma   90.00
#
_symmetry.space_group_name_H-M   'P 1'
#
loop_
_entity.id
_entity.type
_entity.pdbx_description
1 polymer ?
#
loop_
_entity_poly.entity_id
_entity_poly.type
_entity_poly.pdbx_seq_one_letter_code
_entity_poly.pdbx_strand_id
1 'polypeptide(L)'
;MSQKPSKHSEPGHGVRTHTCGDLRIDHVEESVVLKGWVDTRRDLGRLIFVDLRDRFGLTQIVFEPTQHEEAHRIAEGLKSEYVISVRGIVVARSEEKVNEKLATGSVEVLVHDLDILNDSEPIPFTVSAHEKKRQKANEDLRLRYRYLDMRRPELQRNLILRHKLYQSVRRYYDSNNFLEIETPVLMKSTPEGARDYLVPSRVHAGKFYALPQSPQTYKQILMIAGMDRYFQIVKCFRDEDLRADRQPEFTQIDVEMAFATEDLVLESTEGLITEIWSDLKGVDLQTPFPRMTYDEALRRFGSDKPDLRFGMEIHDLSEALRGSGFKLFDGVLTDGGSVLGITVPGEGDRGRGAMDRLDKQVVRKTIGAGGLIYFQRPSDGSDP
;
A
#
# COMPACT_ATOMS: atom_id res chain seq x y z
N MET A 1 -29.46 41.00 21.19
CA MET A 1 -28.29 40.14 21.30
C MET A 1 -28.39 39.35 22.61
N SER A 2 -28.95 38.16 22.55
CA SER A 2 -29.13 37.29 23.71
C SER A 2 -27.94 36.34 23.77
N GLN A 3 -27.05 36.51 24.74
CA GLN A 3 -25.96 35.58 25.01
C GLN A 3 -26.59 34.30 25.59
N LYS A 4 -26.42 33.17 24.84
CA LYS A 4 -26.67 31.86 25.43
C LYS A 4 -25.62 31.59 26.50
N PRO A 5 -26.01 31.08 27.68
CA PRO A 5 -25.07 30.73 28.73
C PRO A 5 -24.20 29.58 28.27
N SER A 6 -22.88 29.78 28.30
CA SER A 6 -21.89 28.73 28.12
C SER A 6 -21.97 27.76 29.31
N LYS A 7 -22.61 26.63 29.16
CA LYS A 7 -22.37 25.47 30.02
C LYS A 7 -21.02 24.90 29.63
N HIS A 8 -19.96 25.33 30.25
CA HIS A 8 -18.70 24.60 30.29
C HIS A 8 -18.88 23.42 31.27
N SER A 9 -19.62 22.39 30.85
CA SER A 9 -19.39 21.05 31.33
C SER A 9 -18.15 20.55 30.60
N GLU A 10 -17.22 19.91 31.31
CA GLU A 10 -16.03 19.29 30.68
C GLU A 10 -16.47 18.50 29.46
N PRO A 11 -15.87 18.72 28.29
CA PRO A 11 -16.39 18.18 27.04
C PRO A 11 -16.30 16.65 27.05
N GLY A 12 -17.47 16.02 27.09
CA GLY A 12 -17.67 14.61 26.77
C GLY A 12 -16.97 13.63 27.69
N HIS A 13 -17.47 13.35 28.86
CA HIS A 13 -17.08 12.21 29.73
C HIS A 13 -15.56 12.07 30.02
N GLY A 14 -14.76 13.11 29.86
CA GLY A 14 -13.30 13.05 30.07
C GLY A 14 -12.53 12.30 28.98
N VAL A 15 -11.43 11.66 29.35
CA VAL A 15 -10.58 10.88 28.43
C VAL A 15 -11.27 9.55 28.10
N ARG A 16 -11.22 9.10 26.83
CA ARG A 16 -11.68 7.76 26.49
C ARG A 16 -10.84 6.70 27.21
N THR A 17 -11.48 5.66 27.72
CA THR A 17 -10.81 4.55 28.41
C THR A 17 -10.28 3.50 27.43
N HIS A 18 -11.03 3.24 26.36
CA HIS A 18 -10.72 2.24 25.36
C HIS A 18 -10.92 2.82 23.94
N THR A 19 -10.28 2.21 22.94
CA THR A 19 -10.59 2.44 21.54
C THR A 19 -11.76 1.59 21.07
N CYS A 20 -12.36 1.92 19.93
CA CYS A 20 -13.44 1.12 19.34
C CYS A 20 -12.99 -0.25 18.81
N GLY A 21 -11.70 -0.57 18.90
CA GLY A 21 -11.13 -1.87 18.52
C GLY A 21 -10.70 -2.75 19.68
N ASP A 22 -10.68 -2.24 20.91
CA ASP A 22 -10.04 -2.93 22.04
C ASP A 22 -10.94 -3.94 22.76
N LEU A 23 -12.26 -3.71 22.80
CA LEU A 23 -13.16 -4.47 23.65
C LEU A 23 -13.25 -5.95 23.26
N ARG A 24 -13.19 -6.80 24.29
CA ARG A 24 -13.27 -8.26 24.20
C ARG A 24 -14.14 -8.78 25.36
N ILE A 25 -14.33 -10.10 25.38
CA ILE A 25 -15.14 -10.76 26.42
C ILE A 25 -14.60 -10.51 27.85
N ASP A 26 -13.29 -10.32 27.98
CA ASP A 26 -12.62 -10.07 29.27
C ASP A 26 -12.98 -8.69 29.86
N HIS A 27 -13.55 -7.77 29.06
CA HIS A 27 -13.99 -6.46 29.51
C HIS A 27 -15.48 -6.42 29.93
N VAL A 28 -16.17 -7.57 29.92
CA VAL A 28 -17.58 -7.63 30.31
C VAL A 28 -17.74 -7.13 31.77
N GLU A 29 -18.79 -6.34 32.02
CA GLU A 29 -19.09 -5.62 33.24
C GLU A 29 -18.22 -4.38 33.53
N GLU A 30 -17.21 -4.08 32.69
CA GLU A 30 -16.45 -2.85 32.82
C GLU A 30 -17.24 -1.63 32.37
N SER A 31 -17.09 -0.52 33.11
CA SER A 31 -17.57 0.80 32.69
C SER A 31 -16.54 1.45 31.76
N VAL A 32 -16.95 1.76 30.54
CA VAL A 32 -16.07 2.31 29.51
C VAL A 32 -16.55 3.65 28.99
N VAL A 33 -15.60 4.47 28.55
CA VAL A 33 -15.84 5.68 27.77
C VAL A 33 -15.25 5.48 26.38
N LEU A 34 -16.11 5.49 25.35
CA LEU A 34 -15.71 5.41 23.95
C LEU A 34 -15.97 6.75 23.27
N LYS A 35 -15.10 7.10 22.31
CA LYS A 35 -15.27 8.27 21.44
C LYS A 35 -14.99 7.89 20.00
N GLY A 36 -15.85 8.30 19.07
CA GLY A 36 -15.71 7.93 17.69
C GLY A 36 -16.77 8.57 16.79
N TRP A 37 -16.78 8.11 15.56
CA TRP A 37 -17.75 8.49 14.55
C TRP A 37 -18.86 7.46 14.46
N VAL A 38 -20.10 7.92 14.31
CA VAL A 38 -21.26 7.07 14.00
C VAL A 38 -21.09 6.50 12.58
N ASP A 39 -20.74 5.23 12.48
CA ASP A 39 -20.59 4.55 11.18
C ASP A 39 -21.96 4.18 10.60
N THR A 40 -22.80 3.51 11.39
CA THR A 40 -24.17 3.16 11.03
C THR A 40 -25.08 3.23 12.25
N ARG A 41 -26.34 3.64 12.02
CA ARG A 41 -27.40 3.61 13.02
C ARG A 41 -28.52 2.70 12.51
N ARG A 42 -29.04 1.84 13.37
CA ARG A 42 -30.19 0.96 13.14
C ARG A 42 -31.19 1.13 14.25
N ASP A 43 -32.40 1.46 13.89
CA ASP A 43 -33.53 1.57 14.81
C ASP A 43 -34.41 0.33 14.66
N LEU A 44 -34.56 -0.43 15.71
CA LEU A 44 -35.36 -1.63 15.77
C LEU A 44 -36.54 -1.47 16.74
N GLY A 45 -37.12 -0.29 16.77
CA GLY A 45 -38.27 0.08 17.54
C GLY A 45 -37.90 0.52 18.97
N ARG A 46 -37.67 -0.41 19.89
CA ARG A 46 -37.31 -0.08 21.29
C ARG A 46 -35.80 0.09 21.49
N LEU A 47 -34.99 -0.45 20.60
CA LEU A 47 -33.54 -0.42 20.74
C LEU A 47 -32.90 0.30 19.56
N ILE A 48 -31.99 1.21 19.85
CA ILE A 48 -31.15 1.84 18.84
C ILE A 48 -29.76 1.23 18.92
N PHE A 49 -29.29 0.70 17.80
CA PHE A 49 -27.94 0.16 17.63
C PHE A 49 -27.12 1.12 16.80
N VAL A 50 -25.94 1.45 17.30
CA VAL A 50 -24.98 2.26 16.57
C VAL A 50 -23.65 1.51 16.47
N ASP A 51 -23.10 1.45 15.29
CA ASP A 51 -21.74 1.00 15.10
C ASP A 51 -20.84 2.25 15.25
N LEU A 52 -20.12 2.33 16.35
CA LEU A 52 -19.19 3.42 16.66
C LEU A 52 -17.80 3.06 16.15
N ARG A 53 -17.21 3.94 15.36
CA ARG A 53 -15.94 3.71 14.66
C ARG A 53 -14.87 4.70 15.09
N ASP A 54 -13.67 4.20 15.27
CA ASP A 54 -12.45 5.00 15.30
C ASP A 54 -11.36 4.41 14.37
N ARG A 55 -10.13 4.87 14.48
CA ARG A 55 -9.00 4.33 13.69
C ARG A 55 -8.68 2.87 14.02
N PHE A 56 -8.99 2.41 15.22
CA PHE A 56 -8.58 1.10 15.73
C PHE A 56 -9.62 0.02 15.46
N GLY A 57 -10.86 0.42 15.23
CA GLY A 57 -11.92 -0.55 14.95
C GLY A 57 -13.33 0.00 15.03
N LEU A 58 -14.23 -0.93 15.28
CA LEU A 58 -15.66 -0.70 15.34
C LEU A 58 -16.25 -1.47 16.52
N THR A 59 -17.02 -0.79 17.36
CA THR A 59 -17.78 -1.39 18.46
C THR A 59 -19.26 -1.08 18.29
N GLN A 60 -20.12 -2.08 18.44
CA GLN A 60 -21.56 -1.84 18.55
C GLN A 60 -21.88 -1.29 19.92
N ILE A 61 -22.65 -0.21 19.94
CA ILE A 61 -23.22 0.38 21.15
C ILE A 61 -24.74 0.33 21.07
N VAL A 62 -25.42 0.16 22.20
CA VAL A 62 -26.85 -0.07 22.28
C VAL A 62 -27.46 0.96 23.24
N PHE A 63 -28.57 1.56 22.80
CA PHE A 63 -29.37 2.48 23.58
C PHE A 63 -30.73 1.83 23.91
N GLU A 64 -31.02 1.68 25.18
CA GLU A 64 -32.22 1.05 25.68
C GLU A 64 -33.05 2.09 26.47
N PRO A 65 -34.29 2.42 26.04
CA PRO A 65 -35.07 3.50 26.63
C PRO A 65 -35.51 3.21 28.08
N THR A 66 -35.68 1.91 28.41
CA THR A 66 -36.15 1.51 29.74
C THR A 66 -35.11 1.69 30.82
N GLN A 67 -33.85 1.77 30.49
CA GLN A 67 -32.74 1.94 31.43
C GLN A 67 -32.17 3.37 31.40
N HIS A 68 -32.05 3.97 30.19
CA HIS A 68 -31.40 5.26 29.97
C HIS A 68 -32.15 6.09 28.93
N GLU A 69 -33.34 6.64 29.34
CA GLU A 69 -34.27 7.35 28.45
C GLU A 69 -33.61 8.54 27.73
N GLU A 70 -32.82 9.35 28.47
CA GLU A 70 -32.19 10.55 27.90
C GLU A 70 -31.16 10.20 26.83
N ALA A 71 -30.30 9.20 27.07
CA ALA A 71 -29.31 8.74 26.04
C ALA A 71 -30.02 8.17 24.81
N HIS A 72 -31.10 7.43 25.00
CA HIS A 72 -31.92 6.91 23.91
C HIS A 72 -32.55 8.05 23.09
N ARG A 73 -33.17 9.03 23.76
CA ARG A 73 -33.80 10.19 23.12
C ARG A 73 -32.78 10.99 22.26
N ILE A 74 -31.56 11.18 22.75
CA ILE A 74 -30.50 11.83 21.99
C ILE A 74 -30.08 10.95 20.79
N ALA A 75 -30.02 9.62 20.97
CA ALA A 75 -29.63 8.68 19.94
C ALA A 75 -30.60 8.59 18.77
N GLU A 76 -31.88 8.93 18.95
CA GLU A 76 -32.86 9.07 17.86
C GLU A 76 -32.44 10.07 16.79
N GLY A 77 -31.73 11.13 17.20
CA GLY A 77 -31.23 12.19 16.33
C GLY A 77 -29.88 11.91 15.67
N LEU A 78 -29.19 10.82 16.01
CA LEU A 78 -27.87 10.53 15.49
C LEU A 78 -27.90 10.23 13.99
N LYS A 79 -26.95 10.82 13.26
CA LYS A 79 -26.71 10.59 11.83
C LYS A 79 -25.30 10.06 11.60
N SER A 80 -25.09 9.50 10.42
CA SER A 80 -23.76 9.02 10.00
C SER A 80 -22.72 10.14 10.12
N GLU A 81 -21.53 9.77 10.54
CA GLU A 81 -20.36 10.64 10.74
C GLU A 81 -20.48 11.70 11.84
N TYR A 82 -21.56 11.68 12.64
CA TYR A 82 -21.57 12.44 13.90
C TYR A 82 -20.44 11.94 14.81
N VAL A 83 -19.79 12.84 15.50
CA VAL A 83 -18.76 12.52 16.51
C VAL A 83 -19.42 12.50 17.86
N ILE A 84 -19.34 11.36 18.53
CA ILE A 84 -19.98 11.17 19.83
C ILE A 84 -19.02 10.66 20.90
N SER A 85 -19.36 10.94 22.14
CA SER A 85 -18.78 10.35 23.33
C SER A 85 -19.88 9.57 24.05
N VAL A 86 -19.60 8.32 24.40
CA VAL A 86 -20.54 7.48 25.16
C VAL A 86 -19.86 6.91 26.39
N ARG A 87 -20.62 6.82 27.47
CA ARG A 87 -20.27 6.04 28.66
C ARG A 87 -21.26 4.90 28.79
N GLY A 88 -20.79 3.70 29.06
CA GLY A 88 -21.64 2.55 29.20
C GLY A 88 -20.94 1.35 29.82
N ILE A 89 -21.67 0.26 29.96
CA ILE A 89 -21.17 -1.02 30.46
C ILE A 89 -20.99 -1.98 29.28
N VAL A 90 -19.86 -2.68 29.27
CA VAL A 90 -19.61 -3.75 28.28
C VAL A 90 -20.45 -4.98 28.65
N VAL A 91 -21.21 -5.48 27.68
CA VAL A 91 -22.03 -6.69 27.86
C VAL A 91 -21.69 -7.73 26.80
N ALA A 92 -21.78 -8.99 27.16
CA ALA A 92 -21.60 -10.09 26.22
C ALA A 92 -22.82 -10.19 25.29
N ARG A 93 -22.59 -10.44 24.00
CA ARG A 93 -23.67 -10.81 23.08
C ARG A 93 -24.03 -12.26 23.24
N SER A 94 -25.31 -12.60 23.03
CA SER A 94 -25.72 -14.00 22.94
C SER A 94 -24.99 -14.69 21.75
N GLU A 95 -24.74 -15.97 21.84
CA GLU A 95 -24.01 -16.76 20.81
C GLU A 95 -24.59 -16.53 19.39
N GLU A 96 -25.90 -16.46 19.26
CA GLU A 96 -26.58 -16.21 17.98
C GLU A 96 -26.33 -14.81 17.40
N LYS A 97 -25.92 -13.84 18.21
CA LYS A 97 -25.68 -12.43 17.83
C LYS A 97 -24.20 -12.07 17.71
N VAL A 98 -23.30 -13.01 17.99
CA VAL A 98 -21.86 -12.80 17.80
C VAL A 98 -21.57 -12.49 16.34
N ASN A 99 -20.76 -11.45 16.11
CA ASN A 99 -20.31 -11.07 14.78
C ASN A 99 -18.83 -11.37 14.60
N GLU A 100 -18.51 -12.55 14.11
CA GLU A 100 -17.13 -13.02 13.89
C GLU A 100 -16.29 -12.12 12.96
N LYS A 101 -16.93 -11.25 12.17
CA LYS A 101 -16.25 -10.32 11.26
C LYS A 101 -15.67 -9.09 11.98
N LEU A 102 -16.06 -8.87 13.21
CA LEU A 102 -15.58 -7.76 14.03
C LEU A 102 -14.73 -8.31 15.18
N ALA A 103 -13.59 -7.70 15.41
CA ALA A 103 -12.73 -8.06 16.55
C ALA A 103 -13.44 -7.88 17.89
N THR A 104 -14.39 -6.95 17.97
CA THR A 104 -15.25 -6.68 19.14
C THR A 104 -16.60 -7.37 19.06
N GLY A 105 -16.78 -8.28 18.13
CA GLY A 105 -18.10 -8.83 17.77
C GLY A 105 -18.76 -9.74 18.82
N SER A 106 -18.02 -10.19 19.84
CA SER A 106 -18.54 -10.94 20.98
C SER A 106 -19.19 -10.06 22.06
N VAL A 107 -18.95 -8.74 22.01
CA VAL A 107 -19.43 -7.80 23.01
C VAL A 107 -20.16 -6.62 22.37
N GLU A 108 -20.90 -5.88 23.19
CA GLU A 108 -21.48 -4.58 22.86
C GLU A 108 -21.46 -3.70 24.10
N VAL A 109 -21.67 -2.39 23.94
CA VAL A 109 -21.72 -1.46 25.06
C VAL A 109 -23.14 -0.98 25.27
N LEU A 110 -23.71 -1.25 26.42
CA LEU A 110 -24.99 -0.68 26.86
C LEU A 110 -24.75 0.75 27.38
N VAL A 111 -25.23 1.73 26.61
CA VAL A 111 -24.91 3.15 26.84
C VAL A 111 -25.80 3.74 27.91
N HIS A 112 -25.16 4.39 28.90
CA HIS A 112 -25.83 5.15 29.98
C HIS A 112 -25.90 6.64 29.65
N ASP A 113 -24.80 7.21 29.12
CA ASP A 113 -24.70 8.62 28.80
C ASP A 113 -24.19 8.81 27.37
N LEU A 114 -24.73 9.81 26.68
CA LEU A 114 -24.37 10.18 25.33
C LEU A 114 -24.19 11.69 25.17
N ASP A 115 -23.01 12.10 24.70
CA ASP A 115 -22.75 13.47 24.25
C ASP A 115 -22.48 13.50 22.76
N ILE A 116 -23.15 14.40 22.04
CA ILE A 116 -22.78 14.74 20.67
C ILE A 116 -21.66 15.78 20.74
N LEU A 117 -20.43 15.37 20.39
CA LEU A 117 -19.27 16.24 20.39
C LEU A 117 -19.25 17.15 19.15
N ASN A 118 -19.72 16.63 18.01
CA ASN A 118 -19.88 17.38 16.78
C ASN A 118 -20.89 16.71 15.87
N ASP A 119 -21.72 17.48 15.24
CA ASP A 119 -22.62 17.03 14.18
C ASP A 119 -21.90 17.04 12.81
N SER A 120 -22.55 16.52 11.80
CA SER A 120 -22.03 16.46 10.43
C SER A 120 -23.13 16.69 9.43
N GLU A 121 -22.82 17.48 8.41
CA GLU A 121 -23.63 17.54 7.20
C GLU A 121 -23.57 16.18 6.45
N PRO A 122 -24.57 15.88 5.61
CA PRO A 122 -24.56 14.68 4.79
C PRO A 122 -23.28 14.59 3.93
N ILE A 123 -22.55 13.48 4.06
CA ILE A 123 -21.31 13.26 3.32
C ILE A 123 -21.60 12.89 1.86
N PRO A 124 -20.74 13.28 0.90
CA PRO A 124 -20.97 13.05 -0.53
C PRO A 124 -20.86 11.59 -0.98
N PHE A 125 -20.29 10.73 -0.15
CA PHE A 125 -20.19 9.28 -0.36
C PHE A 125 -19.97 8.56 0.97
N THR A 126 -20.39 7.31 1.04
CA THR A 126 -20.27 6.51 2.26
C THR A 126 -18.83 6.06 2.51
N VAL A 127 -18.36 6.26 3.75
CA VAL A 127 -17.03 5.85 4.22
C VAL A 127 -17.07 4.68 5.21
N SER A 128 -18.23 4.05 5.37
CA SER A 128 -18.48 2.98 6.32
C SER A 128 -17.40 1.90 6.31
N ALA A 129 -17.09 1.36 7.48
CA ALA A 129 -16.24 0.19 7.65
C ALA A 129 -16.85 -1.08 7.01
N HIS A 130 -18.17 -1.12 6.86
CA HIS A 130 -18.87 -2.23 6.21
C HIS A 130 -18.79 -2.13 4.68
N GLU A 131 -18.00 -3.00 4.06
CA GLU A 131 -17.74 -2.98 2.61
C GLU A 131 -19.01 -2.98 1.75
N LYS A 132 -20.02 -3.78 2.11
CA LYS A 132 -21.30 -3.89 1.37
C LYS A 132 -22.12 -2.59 1.39
N LYS A 133 -21.89 -1.69 2.35
CA LYS A 133 -22.60 -0.42 2.48
C LYS A 133 -21.89 0.72 1.74
N ARG A 134 -20.65 0.51 1.27
CA ARG A 134 -19.90 1.53 0.56
C ARG A 134 -20.37 1.67 -0.88
N GLN A 135 -20.80 2.86 -1.22
CA GLN A 135 -21.07 3.22 -2.61
C GLN A 135 -19.76 3.37 -3.38
N LYS A 136 -19.76 2.94 -4.64
CA LYS A 136 -18.66 3.23 -5.57
C LYS A 136 -18.71 4.71 -5.93
N ALA A 137 -17.95 5.54 -5.22
CA ALA A 137 -17.72 6.92 -5.63
C ALA A 137 -16.65 6.96 -6.72
N ASN A 138 -16.79 7.87 -7.70
CA ASN A 138 -15.76 8.07 -8.70
C ASN A 138 -14.48 8.67 -8.07
N GLU A 139 -13.38 8.59 -8.79
CA GLU A 139 -12.08 8.99 -8.26
C GLU A 139 -12.01 10.51 -8.02
N ASP A 140 -12.55 11.32 -8.91
CA ASP A 140 -12.57 12.78 -8.78
C ASP A 140 -13.26 13.24 -7.51
N LEU A 141 -14.41 12.63 -7.17
CA LEU A 141 -15.14 12.93 -5.95
C LEU A 141 -14.35 12.52 -4.70
N ARG A 142 -13.68 11.37 -4.75
CA ARG A 142 -12.82 10.87 -3.67
C ARG A 142 -11.58 11.75 -3.47
N LEU A 143 -10.98 12.24 -4.54
CA LEU A 143 -9.84 13.16 -4.49
C LEU A 143 -10.27 14.53 -3.96
N ARG A 144 -11.43 15.04 -4.37
CA ARG A 144 -11.99 16.31 -3.88
C ARG A 144 -12.26 16.30 -2.37
N TYR A 145 -12.78 15.18 -1.85
CA TYR A 145 -13.07 14.98 -0.42
C TYR A 145 -12.11 13.96 0.18
N ARG A 146 -10.81 14.13 -0.08
CA ARG A 146 -9.77 13.17 0.30
C ARG A 146 -9.72 12.86 1.78
N TYR A 147 -9.99 13.86 2.63
CA TYR A 147 -10.06 13.70 4.09
C TYR A 147 -11.19 12.75 4.54
N LEU A 148 -12.31 12.68 3.81
CA LEU A 148 -13.35 11.67 4.06
C LEU A 148 -12.93 10.30 3.51
N ASP A 149 -12.38 10.26 2.31
CA ASP A 149 -11.91 9.01 1.69
C ASP A 149 -10.84 8.31 2.55
N MET A 150 -9.97 9.08 3.23
CA MET A 150 -8.99 8.56 4.19
C MET A 150 -9.59 7.89 5.43
N ARG A 151 -10.89 8.05 5.71
CA ARG A 151 -11.60 7.29 6.76
C ARG A 151 -11.87 5.84 6.36
N ARG A 152 -11.75 5.50 5.07
CA ARG A 152 -11.94 4.13 4.60
C ARG A 152 -10.83 3.21 5.10
N PRO A 153 -11.16 1.99 5.55
CA PRO A 153 -10.17 1.06 6.10
C PRO A 153 -9.00 0.75 5.16
N GLU A 154 -9.23 0.71 3.83
CA GLU A 154 -8.19 0.44 2.86
C GLU A 154 -7.11 1.53 2.85
N LEU A 155 -7.53 2.80 2.85
CA LEU A 155 -6.59 3.92 2.85
C LEU A 155 -5.91 4.09 4.21
N GLN A 156 -6.64 3.87 5.30
CA GLN A 156 -6.05 3.86 6.64
C GLN A 156 -4.97 2.78 6.75
N ARG A 157 -5.25 1.56 6.27
CA ARG A 157 -4.25 0.48 6.24
C ARG A 157 -2.99 0.88 5.48
N ASN A 158 -3.13 1.55 4.33
CA ASN A 158 -1.97 2.01 3.55
C ASN A 158 -1.12 3.03 4.32
N LEU A 159 -1.76 3.98 5.00
CA LEU A 159 -1.05 4.97 5.83
C LEU A 159 -0.37 4.32 7.04
N ILE A 160 -1.06 3.38 7.71
CA ILE A 160 -0.50 2.62 8.83
C ILE A 160 0.66 1.75 8.37
N LEU A 161 0.51 1.07 7.22
CA LEU A 161 1.58 0.25 6.63
C LEU A 161 2.82 1.11 6.32
N ARG A 162 2.62 2.29 5.72
CA ARG A 162 3.71 3.24 5.45
C ARG A 162 4.40 3.70 6.73
N HIS A 163 3.63 3.99 7.78
CA HIS A 163 4.19 4.31 9.10
C HIS A 163 5.07 3.18 9.64
N LYS A 164 4.55 1.94 9.62
CA LYS A 164 5.30 0.76 10.06
C LYS A 164 6.56 0.53 9.23
N LEU A 165 6.47 0.73 7.89
CA LEU A 165 7.62 0.67 6.99
C LEU A 165 8.72 1.64 7.45
N TYR A 166 8.39 2.89 7.75
CA TYR A 166 9.37 3.86 8.20
C TYR A 166 10.03 3.47 9.53
N GLN A 167 9.27 2.87 10.46
CA GLN A 167 9.83 2.39 11.72
C GLN A 167 10.78 1.20 11.49
N SER A 168 10.44 0.25 10.61
CA SER A 168 11.30 -0.89 10.26
C SER A 168 12.60 -0.41 9.63
N VAL A 169 12.53 0.50 8.64
CA VAL A 169 13.71 1.10 8.00
C VAL A 169 14.64 1.78 9.01
N ARG A 170 14.07 2.57 9.94
CA ARG A 170 14.87 3.25 10.97
C ARG A 170 15.54 2.26 11.90
N ARG A 171 14.84 1.24 12.38
CA ARG A 171 15.44 0.20 13.24
C ARG A 171 16.57 -0.52 12.53
N TYR A 172 16.36 -0.91 11.27
CA TYR A 172 17.38 -1.60 10.48
C TYR A 172 18.64 -0.77 10.34
N TYR A 173 18.52 0.47 9.90
CA TYR A 173 19.70 1.31 9.68
C TYR A 173 20.38 1.73 10.97
N ASP A 174 19.63 2.03 12.03
CA ASP A 174 20.19 2.32 13.35
C ASP A 174 21.01 1.14 13.88
N SER A 175 20.48 -0.10 13.81
CA SER A 175 21.18 -1.30 14.24
C SER A 175 22.42 -1.64 13.39
N ASN A 176 22.52 -1.08 12.18
CA ASN A 176 23.67 -1.22 11.28
C ASN A 176 24.60 0.02 11.30
N ASN A 177 24.51 0.86 12.33
CA ASN A 177 25.34 2.04 12.56
C ASN A 177 25.21 3.12 11.46
N PHE A 178 24.05 3.27 10.86
CA PHE A 178 23.75 4.41 9.99
C PHE A 178 23.15 5.56 10.80
N LEU A 179 23.51 6.78 10.43
CA LEU A 179 22.97 8.00 11.00
C LEU A 179 21.84 8.54 10.11
N GLU A 180 20.64 8.74 10.69
CA GLU A 180 19.59 9.49 10.01
C GLU A 180 19.90 10.98 10.10
N ILE A 181 20.24 11.61 8.98
CA ILE A 181 20.63 13.02 8.93
C ILE A 181 19.71 13.75 7.97
N GLU A 182 18.98 14.75 8.49
CA GLU A 182 18.12 15.62 7.70
C GLU A 182 18.94 16.63 6.90
N THR A 183 18.65 16.74 5.61
CA THR A 183 19.32 17.64 4.68
C THR A 183 18.42 18.82 4.27
N PRO A 184 18.98 19.97 3.88
CA PRO A 184 18.22 21.10 3.40
C PRO A 184 17.36 20.76 2.16
N VAL A 185 16.15 21.29 2.14
CA VAL A 185 15.22 21.18 0.99
C VAL A 185 15.39 22.33 0.00
N LEU A 186 15.65 23.55 0.49
CA LEU A 186 15.97 24.70 -0.38
C LEU A 186 17.45 24.69 -0.72
N MET A 187 17.81 24.29 -1.92
CA MET A 187 19.18 24.11 -2.35
C MET A 187 19.47 24.83 -3.68
N LYS A 188 20.71 24.77 -4.12
CA LYS A 188 21.10 25.19 -5.46
C LYS A 188 20.69 24.09 -6.46
N SER A 189 20.25 24.50 -7.66
CA SER A 189 20.02 23.58 -8.77
C SER A 189 21.23 22.73 -9.07
N THR A 190 21.00 21.43 -9.24
CA THR A 190 22.02 20.42 -9.56
C THR A 190 21.62 19.65 -10.82
N PRO A 191 22.53 19.36 -11.74
CA PRO A 191 22.20 18.64 -12.97
C PRO A 191 22.11 17.12 -12.72
N GLU A 192 20.99 16.64 -12.18
CA GLU A 192 20.76 15.22 -11.83
C GLU A 192 19.91 14.44 -12.86
N GLY A 193 19.62 15.04 -14.02
CA GLY A 193 18.94 14.36 -15.13
C GLY A 193 17.47 14.73 -15.32
N ALA A 194 16.74 15.13 -14.28
CA ALA A 194 15.41 15.70 -14.37
C ALA A 194 15.45 17.23 -14.37
N ARG A 195 14.32 17.90 -14.65
CA ARG A 195 14.18 19.34 -14.40
C ARG A 195 13.87 19.57 -12.94
N ASP A 196 14.44 20.65 -12.40
CA ASP A 196 14.20 21.08 -11.02
C ASP A 196 12.91 21.90 -10.91
N TYR A 197 12.18 21.72 -9.82
CA TYR A 197 11.20 22.70 -9.37
C TYR A 197 11.92 23.89 -8.74
N LEU A 198 11.64 25.10 -9.22
CA LEU A 198 12.28 26.33 -8.78
C LEU A 198 11.39 27.10 -7.79
N VAL A 199 12.01 27.60 -6.72
CA VAL A 199 11.38 28.45 -5.72
C VAL A 199 11.99 29.84 -5.78
N PRO A 200 11.24 30.91 -6.14
CA PRO A 200 11.78 32.24 -6.22
C PRO A 200 12.28 32.75 -4.87
N SER A 201 13.46 33.38 -4.86
CA SER A 201 13.99 34.03 -3.66
C SER A 201 13.30 35.37 -3.45
N ARG A 202 12.66 35.56 -2.30
CA ARG A 202 12.07 36.85 -1.92
C ARG A 202 13.15 37.90 -1.59
N VAL A 203 14.28 37.43 -1.08
CA VAL A 203 15.39 38.30 -0.60
C VAL A 203 16.30 38.73 -1.75
N HIS A 204 16.51 37.86 -2.74
CA HIS A 204 17.43 38.11 -3.86
C HIS A 204 16.66 38.12 -5.17
N ALA A 205 16.37 39.30 -5.71
CA ALA A 205 15.67 39.45 -6.97
C ALA A 205 16.38 38.72 -8.13
N GLY A 206 15.61 37.97 -8.93
CA GLY A 206 16.13 37.20 -10.05
C GLY A 206 16.88 35.92 -9.69
N LYS A 207 16.93 35.53 -8.40
CA LYS A 207 17.54 34.27 -7.94
C LYS A 207 16.47 33.28 -7.46
N PHE A 208 16.80 31.99 -7.57
CA PHE A 208 15.93 30.91 -7.24
C PHE A 208 16.65 29.88 -6.38
N TYR A 209 15.91 29.23 -5.50
CA TYR A 209 16.26 27.92 -4.95
C TYR A 209 15.67 26.84 -5.85
N ALA A 210 16.25 25.63 -5.77
CA ALA A 210 15.68 24.43 -6.37
C ALA A 210 15.21 23.46 -5.25
N LEU A 211 14.15 22.70 -5.52
CA LEU A 211 13.77 21.56 -4.69
C LEU A 211 14.63 20.35 -5.07
N PRO A 212 15.05 19.51 -4.12
CA PRO A 212 16.01 18.44 -4.37
C PRO A 212 15.37 17.31 -5.20
N GLN A 213 16.07 16.89 -6.25
CA GLN A 213 15.77 15.64 -6.96
C GLN A 213 16.21 14.41 -6.14
N SER A 214 17.28 14.57 -5.39
CA SER A 214 17.79 13.72 -4.31
C SER A 214 18.71 14.56 -3.43
N PRO A 215 19.08 14.15 -2.22
CA PRO A 215 20.05 14.85 -1.38
C PRO A 215 21.52 14.57 -1.79
N GLN A 216 21.78 14.30 -3.07
CA GLN A 216 23.04 13.78 -3.58
C GLN A 216 24.28 14.61 -3.14
N THR A 217 24.23 15.92 -3.30
CA THR A 217 25.34 16.79 -2.92
C THR A 217 25.62 16.72 -1.41
N TYR A 218 24.56 16.73 -0.60
CA TYR A 218 24.70 16.73 0.86
C TYR A 218 25.21 15.41 1.39
N LYS A 219 24.71 14.28 0.90
CA LYS A 219 25.17 12.96 1.36
C LYS A 219 26.64 12.71 1.01
N GLN A 220 27.11 13.18 -0.15
CA GLN A 220 28.53 13.14 -0.50
C GLN A 220 29.38 14.00 0.45
N ILE A 221 28.92 15.22 0.78
CA ILE A 221 29.58 16.08 1.76
C ILE A 221 29.62 15.41 3.14
N LEU A 222 28.57 14.71 3.54
CA LEU A 222 28.55 13.97 4.81
C LEU A 222 29.60 12.85 4.84
N MET A 223 29.82 12.15 3.71
CA MET A 223 30.91 11.16 3.61
C MET A 223 32.28 11.83 3.77
N ILE A 224 32.52 12.97 3.10
CA ILE A 224 33.74 13.76 3.24
C ILE A 224 33.93 14.26 4.68
N ALA A 225 32.84 14.59 5.36
CA ALA A 225 32.82 15.00 6.77
C ALA A 225 33.06 13.86 7.78
N GLY A 226 33.19 12.61 7.30
CA GLY A 226 33.46 11.45 8.14
C GLY A 226 32.25 10.84 8.81
N MET A 227 31.02 11.06 8.28
CA MET A 227 29.80 10.47 8.82
C MET A 227 29.64 8.97 8.47
N ASP A 228 30.47 8.46 7.60
CA ASP A 228 30.69 7.06 7.25
C ASP A 228 29.46 6.32 6.69
N ARG A 229 28.33 6.34 7.39
CA ARG A 229 27.08 5.70 7.02
C ARG A 229 25.91 6.63 7.28
N TYR A 230 25.24 7.01 6.22
CA TYR A 230 24.11 7.94 6.22
C TYR A 230 22.89 7.28 5.64
N PHE A 231 21.73 7.59 6.20
CA PHE A 231 20.44 7.39 5.52
C PHE A 231 19.48 8.54 5.83
N GLN A 232 18.45 8.67 4.99
CA GLN A 232 17.33 9.58 5.20
C GLN A 232 16.08 9.07 4.51
N ILE A 233 14.92 9.21 5.15
CA ILE A 233 13.62 9.05 4.50
C ILE A 233 13.20 10.43 4.02
N VAL A 234 13.49 10.75 2.76
CA VAL A 234 13.48 12.10 2.22
C VAL A 234 12.46 12.31 1.11
N LYS A 235 11.86 13.50 1.07
CA LYS A 235 11.06 13.97 -0.06
C LYS A 235 11.95 14.42 -1.20
N CYS A 236 11.62 13.92 -2.40
CA CYS A 236 12.29 14.25 -3.65
C CYS A 236 11.29 14.78 -4.67
N PHE A 237 11.77 15.65 -5.56
CA PHE A 237 10.97 16.40 -6.50
C PHE A 237 11.59 16.32 -7.89
N ARG A 238 10.82 15.93 -8.90
CA ARG A 238 11.28 15.88 -10.29
C ARG A 238 10.20 16.38 -11.21
N ASP A 239 10.50 17.41 -12.01
CA ASP A 239 9.60 17.94 -13.03
C ASP A 239 9.78 17.15 -14.33
N GLU A 240 9.17 15.97 -14.34
CA GLU A 240 9.20 15.02 -15.44
C GLU A 240 7.79 14.64 -15.90
N ASP A 241 7.67 14.05 -17.07
CA ASP A 241 6.43 13.50 -17.57
C ASP A 241 5.91 12.38 -16.64
N LEU A 242 4.63 12.47 -16.29
CA LEU A 242 3.98 11.49 -15.43
C LEU A 242 3.85 10.14 -16.13
N ARG A 243 4.08 9.07 -15.38
CA ARG A 243 3.82 7.68 -15.78
C ARG A 243 3.00 7.02 -14.69
N ALA A 244 2.53 5.78 -14.93
CA ALA A 244 1.68 5.05 -13.99
C ALA A 244 2.26 4.95 -12.56
N ASP A 245 3.58 4.86 -12.44
CA ASP A 245 4.33 4.69 -11.19
C ASP A 245 5.18 5.90 -10.78
N ARG A 246 5.19 6.98 -11.60
CA ARG A 246 6.00 8.19 -11.35
C ARG A 246 5.14 9.38 -10.95
N GLN A 247 5.53 10.01 -9.84
CA GLN A 247 4.92 11.21 -9.32
C GLN A 247 5.97 12.33 -9.26
N PRO A 248 5.57 13.60 -9.44
CA PRO A 248 6.51 14.74 -9.39
C PRO A 248 7.09 14.94 -7.98
N GLU A 249 6.38 14.49 -6.95
CA GLU A 249 6.80 14.45 -5.56
C GLU A 249 6.71 13.02 -5.04
N PHE A 250 7.81 12.48 -4.54
CA PHE A 250 7.88 11.13 -4.01
C PHE A 250 8.83 11.04 -2.81
N THR A 251 8.88 9.88 -2.18
CA THR A 251 9.76 9.65 -1.02
C THR A 251 10.78 8.58 -1.37
N GLN A 252 12.04 8.84 -1.05
CA GLN A 252 13.14 7.87 -1.12
C GLN A 252 13.56 7.42 0.28
N ILE A 253 14.02 6.18 0.38
CA ILE A 253 14.95 5.74 1.40
C ILE A 253 16.32 5.96 0.77
N ASP A 254 16.96 7.08 1.11
CA ASP A 254 18.23 7.49 0.55
C ASP A 254 19.37 7.06 1.47
N VAL A 255 20.42 6.47 0.89
CA VAL A 255 21.51 5.84 1.64
C VAL A 255 22.84 6.21 1.01
N GLU A 256 23.87 6.44 1.84
CA GLU A 256 25.24 6.65 1.38
C GLU A 256 26.21 6.00 2.37
N MET A 257 27.24 5.36 1.85
CA MET A 257 28.28 4.71 2.65
C MET A 257 29.67 5.09 2.13
N ALA A 258 30.58 5.45 3.05
CA ALA A 258 32.01 5.52 2.76
C ALA A 258 32.63 4.12 2.77
N PHE A 259 33.74 3.94 2.05
CA PHE A 259 34.49 2.68 1.98
C PHE A 259 33.66 1.46 1.56
N ALA A 260 32.60 1.67 0.81
CA ALA A 260 31.69 0.63 0.40
C ALA A 260 32.26 -0.18 -0.78
N THR A 261 32.07 -1.49 -0.72
CA THR A 261 32.21 -2.40 -1.86
C THR A 261 30.82 -2.69 -2.44
N GLU A 262 30.76 -3.22 -3.66
CA GLU A 262 29.52 -3.66 -4.28
C GLU A 262 28.78 -4.67 -3.37
N ASP A 263 29.49 -5.68 -2.86
CA ASP A 263 28.90 -6.69 -1.98
C ASP A 263 28.31 -6.08 -0.72
N LEU A 264 28.99 -5.13 -0.07
CA LEU A 264 28.47 -4.48 1.13
C LEU A 264 27.16 -3.73 0.86
N VAL A 265 27.06 -3.04 -0.28
CA VAL A 265 25.82 -2.35 -0.68
C VAL A 265 24.67 -3.33 -0.93
N LEU A 266 24.97 -4.44 -1.64
CA LEU A 266 23.99 -5.49 -1.91
C LEU A 266 23.52 -6.17 -0.62
N GLU A 267 24.42 -6.58 0.27
CA GLU A 267 24.11 -7.20 1.55
C GLU A 267 23.27 -6.28 2.45
N SER A 268 23.62 -5.00 2.53
CA SER A 268 22.85 -4.01 3.29
C SER A 268 21.43 -3.84 2.73
N THR A 269 21.30 -3.84 1.40
CA THR A 269 19.99 -3.70 0.75
C THR A 269 19.15 -4.98 0.90
N GLU A 270 19.75 -6.14 0.70
CA GLU A 270 19.08 -7.45 0.90
C GLU A 270 18.58 -7.59 2.35
N GLY A 271 19.41 -7.22 3.32
CA GLY A 271 19.04 -7.26 4.74
C GLY A 271 17.86 -6.34 5.04
N LEU A 272 17.87 -5.11 4.53
CA LEU A 272 16.74 -4.17 4.68
C LEU A 272 15.44 -4.76 4.09
N ILE A 273 15.50 -5.25 2.86
CA ILE A 273 14.32 -5.79 2.19
C ILE A 273 13.77 -7.01 2.93
N THR A 274 14.65 -7.89 3.39
CA THR A 274 14.27 -9.08 4.16
C THR A 274 13.57 -8.71 5.46
N GLU A 275 14.13 -7.74 6.22
CA GLU A 275 13.50 -7.27 7.47
C GLU A 275 12.14 -6.62 7.21
N ILE A 276 12.02 -5.78 6.20
CA ILE A 276 10.75 -5.13 5.82
C ILE A 276 9.68 -6.18 5.48
N TRP A 277 10.02 -7.22 4.70
CA TRP A 277 9.05 -8.24 4.31
C TRP A 277 8.64 -9.14 5.48
N SER A 278 9.59 -9.50 6.34
CA SER A 278 9.30 -10.22 7.58
C SER A 278 8.39 -9.41 8.51
N ASP A 279 8.77 -8.15 8.82
CA ASP A 279 8.02 -7.26 9.72
C ASP A 279 6.60 -6.93 9.25
N LEU A 280 6.44 -6.64 7.97
CA LEU A 280 5.18 -6.08 7.45
C LEU A 280 4.25 -7.11 6.82
N LYS A 281 4.81 -8.21 6.34
CA LYS A 281 4.07 -9.25 5.62
C LYS A 281 4.16 -10.63 6.27
N GLY A 282 5.05 -10.83 7.25
CA GLY A 282 5.33 -12.15 7.82
C GLY A 282 5.90 -13.12 6.78
N VAL A 283 6.66 -12.62 5.81
CA VAL A 283 7.28 -13.41 4.73
C VAL A 283 8.78 -13.37 4.89
N ASP A 284 9.39 -14.52 5.07
CA ASP A 284 10.83 -14.67 5.13
C ASP A 284 11.39 -14.91 3.73
N LEU A 285 12.13 -13.92 3.23
CA LEU A 285 12.78 -13.99 1.92
C LEU A 285 14.07 -14.80 2.03
N GLN A 286 14.32 -15.64 1.04
CA GLN A 286 15.59 -16.38 0.93
C GLN A 286 16.71 -15.45 0.48
N THR A 287 17.82 -15.47 1.20
CA THR A 287 19.04 -14.71 0.87
C THR A 287 20.24 -15.64 0.73
N PRO A 288 21.26 -15.28 -0.06
CA PRO A 288 21.35 -14.09 -0.91
C PRO A 288 20.36 -14.14 -2.08
N PHE A 289 19.92 -12.98 -2.55
CA PHE A 289 19.08 -12.92 -3.76
C PHE A 289 19.86 -13.42 -4.97
N PRO A 290 19.21 -14.11 -5.92
CA PRO A 290 19.85 -14.55 -7.14
C PRO A 290 20.53 -13.38 -7.89
N ARG A 291 21.80 -13.54 -8.24
CA ARG A 291 22.56 -12.57 -9.03
C ARG A 291 22.78 -13.12 -10.41
N MET A 292 22.60 -12.31 -11.43
CA MET A 292 22.89 -12.66 -12.81
C MET A 292 23.46 -11.45 -13.56
N THR A 293 24.28 -11.72 -14.56
CA THR A 293 24.80 -10.66 -15.41
C THR A 293 23.71 -10.13 -16.35
N TYR A 294 23.92 -8.94 -16.90
CA TYR A 294 23.03 -8.36 -17.91
C TYR A 294 22.85 -9.31 -19.12
N ASP A 295 23.94 -9.85 -19.63
CA ASP A 295 23.92 -10.75 -20.77
C ASP A 295 23.17 -12.07 -20.46
N GLU A 296 23.32 -12.58 -19.25
CA GLU A 296 22.57 -13.75 -18.79
C GLU A 296 21.08 -13.46 -18.69
N ALA A 297 20.70 -12.32 -18.10
CA ALA A 297 19.31 -11.91 -17.98
C ALA A 297 18.64 -11.77 -19.35
N LEU A 298 19.29 -11.09 -20.29
CA LEU A 298 18.78 -10.96 -21.66
C LEU A 298 18.73 -12.30 -22.40
N ARG A 299 19.73 -13.15 -22.23
CA ARG A 299 19.77 -14.45 -22.93
C ARG A 299 18.68 -15.40 -22.43
N ARG A 300 18.47 -15.47 -21.09
CA ARG A 300 17.50 -16.40 -20.50
C ARG A 300 16.07 -15.86 -20.48
N PHE A 301 15.87 -14.55 -20.39
CA PHE A 301 14.55 -13.97 -20.15
C PHE A 301 14.15 -12.88 -21.16
N GLY A 302 15.08 -12.42 -22.00
CA GLY A 302 14.81 -11.34 -22.96
C GLY A 302 14.59 -9.97 -22.30
N SER A 303 14.95 -9.81 -21.02
CA SER A 303 14.74 -8.61 -20.24
C SER A 303 15.85 -8.43 -19.21
N ASP A 304 16.24 -7.19 -18.95
CA ASP A 304 17.12 -6.80 -17.84
C ASP A 304 16.42 -6.81 -16.45
N LYS A 305 15.10 -7.08 -16.43
CA LYS A 305 14.26 -7.18 -15.23
C LYS A 305 13.42 -8.46 -15.25
N PRO A 306 14.06 -9.63 -15.18
CA PRO A 306 13.36 -10.90 -15.31
C PRO A 306 12.42 -11.15 -14.14
N ASP A 307 11.22 -11.65 -14.43
CA ASP A 307 10.31 -12.17 -13.43
C ASP A 307 10.57 -13.67 -13.23
N LEU A 308 11.21 -14.03 -12.13
CA LEU A 308 11.58 -15.40 -11.81
C LEU A 308 10.46 -16.24 -11.19
N ARG A 309 9.24 -15.69 -11.03
CA ARG A 309 8.10 -16.39 -10.43
C ARG A 309 7.49 -17.46 -11.32
N PHE A 310 7.84 -17.47 -12.59
CA PHE A 310 7.44 -18.50 -13.57
C PHE A 310 8.65 -18.97 -14.38
N GLY A 311 8.70 -20.25 -14.71
CA GLY A 311 9.88 -20.92 -15.28
C GLY A 311 9.87 -21.04 -16.80
N MET A 312 9.57 -19.97 -17.54
CA MET A 312 9.62 -19.99 -19.01
C MET A 312 10.87 -19.28 -19.50
N GLU A 313 12.02 -19.94 -19.37
CA GLU A 313 13.29 -19.43 -19.87
C GLU A 313 13.42 -19.58 -21.38
N ILE A 314 14.21 -18.70 -21.99
CA ILE A 314 14.60 -18.80 -23.39
C ILE A 314 15.75 -19.78 -23.47
N HIS A 315 15.62 -20.79 -24.35
CA HIS A 315 16.65 -21.79 -24.65
C HIS A 315 17.20 -21.61 -26.06
N ASP A 316 18.50 -21.77 -26.19
CA ASP A 316 19.15 -21.82 -27.50
C ASP A 316 18.99 -23.23 -28.10
N LEU A 317 18.23 -23.33 -29.17
CA LEU A 317 17.93 -24.55 -29.88
C LEU A 317 18.80 -24.73 -31.16
N SER A 318 19.73 -23.81 -31.38
CA SER A 318 20.50 -23.72 -32.63
C SER A 318 21.24 -25.02 -32.96
N GLU A 319 21.87 -25.64 -31.96
CA GLU A 319 22.63 -26.88 -32.19
C GLU A 319 21.72 -28.09 -32.46
N ALA A 320 20.62 -28.18 -31.71
CA ALA A 320 19.65 -29.27 -31.88
C ALA A 320 18.90 -29.22 -33.20
N LEU A 321 18.77 -28.04 -33.80
CA LEU A 321 18.04 -27.83 -35.05
C LEU A 321 18.95 -27.69 -36.29
N ARG A 322 20.25 -27.75 -36.10
CA ARG A 322 21.23 -27.70 -37.19
C ARG A 322 21.13 -28.95 -38.05
N GLY A 323 20.94 -28.74 -39.35
CA GLY A 323 20.78 -29.84 -40.32
C GLY A 323 19.41 -30.56 -40.21
N SER A 324 18.41 -29.90 -39.63
CA SER A 324 17.04 -30.41 -39.54
C SER A 324 16.35 -30.55 -40.91
N GLY A 325 16.90 -29.95 -41.96
CA GLY A 325 16.28 -29.88 -43.29
C GLY A 325 15.16 -28.83 -43.38
N PHE A 326 14.86 -28.13 -42.30
CA PHE A 326 13.89 -27.04 -42.33
C PHE A 326 14.55 -25.74 -42.79
N LYS A 327 14.28 -25.35 -44.04
CA LYS A 327 14.97 -24.26 -44.75
C LYS A 327 15.11 -22.96 -43.95
N LEU A 328 14.10 -22.62 -43.09
CA LEU A 328 14.16 -21.42 -42.33
C LEU A 328 15.23 -21.50 -41.22
N PHE A 329 15.31 -22.62 -40.52
CA PHE A 329 16.32 -22.81 -39.48
C PHE A 329 17.72 -22.93 -40.09
N ASP A 330 17.86 -23.75 -41.13
CA ASP A 330 19.15 -23.95 -41.82
C ASP A 330 19.67 -22.62 -42.39
N GLY A 331 18.79 -21.76 -42.93
CA GLY A 331 19.17 -20.44 -43.45
C GLY A 331 19.69 -19.52 -42.34
N VAL A 332 18.93 -19.35 -41.26
CA VAL A 332 19.34 -18.50 -40.12
C VAL A 332 20.65 -18.98 -39.50
N LEU A 333 20.82 -20.28 -39.32
CA LEU A 333 22.03 -20.84 -38.73
C LEU A 333 23.25 -20.77 -39.66
N THR A 334 23.05 -20.82 -40.98
CA THR A 334 24.12 -20.64 -41.96
C THR A 334 24.62 -19.20 -42.00
N ASP A 335 23.70 -18.24 -41.82
CA ASP A 335 24.00 -16.81 -41.78
C ASP A 335 24.59 -16.36 -40.43
N GLY A 336 24.84 -17.27 -39.48
CA GLY A 336 25.42 -16.99 -38.16
C GLY A 336 24.41 -16.49 -37.13
N GLY A 337 23.12 -16.62 -37.41
CA GLY A 337 22.04 -16.34 -36.46
C GLY A 337 21.80 -17.48 -35.48
N SER A 338 20.82 -17.31 -34.59
CA SER A 338 20.41 -18.29 -33.57
C SER A 338 18.93 -18.63 -33.68
N VAL A 339 18.58 -19.86 -33.32
CA VAL A 339 17.19 -20.30 -33.14
C VAL A 339 16.91 -20.41 -31.64
N LEU A 340 16.04 -19.55 -31.15
CA LEU A 340 15.69 -19.50 -29.74
C LEU A 340 14.24 -19.96 -29.54
N GLY A 341 13.95 -20.60 -28.41
CA GLY A 341 12.62 -21.07 -28.10
C GLY A 341 12.30 -21.00 -26.61
N ILE A 342 11.02 -21.00 -26.27
CA ILE A 342 10.51 -21.11 -24.90
C ILE A 342 9.65 -22.35 -24.77
N THR A 343 9.69 -23.00 -23.61
CA THR A 343 8.79 -24.12 -23.30
C THR A 343 7.63 -23.57 -22.44
N VAL A 344 6.39 -23.88 -22.87
CA VAL A 344 5.18 -23.49 -22.13
C VAL A 344 4.57 -24.76 -21.52
N PRO A 345 4.80 -25.02 -20.23
CA PRO A 345 4.30 -26.23 -19.56
C PRO A 345 2.76 -26.27 -19.53
N GLY A 346 2.20 -27.47 -19.72
CA GLY A 346 0.74 -27.69 -19.63
C GLY A 346 -0.07 -27.27 -20.87
N GLU A 347 0.56 -26.80 -21.94
CA GLU A 347 -0.12 -26.30 -23.14
C GLU A 347 -0.01 -27.25 -24.35
N GLY A 348 0.45 -28.50 -24.14
CA GLY A 348 0.65 -29.50 -25.21
C GLY A 348 -0.62 -29.88 -25.96
N ASP A 349 -1.77 -29.84 -25.28
CA ASP A 349 -3.08 -30.20 -25.84
C ASP A 349 -3.86 -29.02 -26.44
N ARG A 350 -3.21 -27.87 -26.59
CA ARG A 350 -3.85 -26.66 -27.12
C ARG A 350 -4.26 -26.84 -28.57
N GLY A 351 -5.54 -26.75 -28.87
CA GLY A 351 -6.07 -26.95 -30.21
C GLY A 351 -5.57 -25.91 -31.23
N ARG A 352 -5.44 -26.34 -32.50
CA ARG A 352 -4.93 -25.53 -33.63
C ARG A 352 -5.54 -24.13 -33.71
N GLY A 353 -6.86 -23.99 -33.47
CA GLY A 353 -7.51 -22.68 -33.50
C GLY A 353 -7.06 -21.71 -32.40
N ALA A 354 -6.53 -22.21 -31.27
CA ALA A 354 -5.92 -21.37 -30.26
C ALA A 354 -4.54 -20.90 -30.68
N MET A 355 -3.73 -21.78 -31.32
CA MET A 355 -2.42 -21.44 -31.85
C MET A 355 -2.53 -20.45 -32.99
N ASP A 356 -3.51 -20.62 -33.91
CA ASP A 356 -3.78 -19.66 -34.99
C ASP A 356 -4.15 -18.27 -34.46
N ARG A 357 -4.92 -18.21 -33.35
CA ARG A 357 -5.23 -16.92 -32.69
C ARG A 357 -3.99 -16.28 -32.06
N LEU A 358 -3.16 -17.09 -31.42
CA LEU A 358 -1.90 -16.63 -30.84
C LEU A 358 -0.99 -16.05 -31.93
N ASP A 359 -0.79 -16.77 -33.03
CA ASP A 359 -0.01 -16.31 -34.18
C ASP A 359 -0.54 -14.98 -34.74
N LYS A 360 -1.84 -14.93 -35.08
CA LYS A 360 -2.43 -13.76 -35.74
C LYS A 360 -2.53 -12.54 -34.83
N GLN A 361 -2.99 -12.72 -33.56
CA GLN A 361 -3.32 -11.59 -32.68
C GLN A 361 -2.13 -11.12 -31.86
N VAL A 362 -1.28 -12.03 -31.39
CA VAL A 362 -0.15 -11.70 -30.53
C VAL A 362 1.13 -11.60 -31.37
N VAL A 363 1.53 -12.68 -32.04
CA VAL A 363 2.84 -12.74 -32.72
C VAL A 363 2.92 -11.76 -33.87
N ARG A 364 1.96 -11.77 -34.78
CA ARG A 364 1.97 -10.87 -35.95
C ARG A 364 1.51 -9.47 -35.66
N LYS A 365 0.38 -9.33 -34.91
CA LYS A 365 -0.23 -8.01 -34.71
C LYS A 365 0.40 -7.20 -33.57
N THR A 366 0.72 -7.85 -32.46
CA THR A 366 1.26 -7.14 -31.27
C THR A 366 2.77 -7.11 -31.25
N ILE A 367 3.43 -8.24 -31.55
CA ILE A 367 4.89 -8.34 -31.55
C ILE A 367 5.49 -7.89 -32.90
N GLY A 368 4.75 -8.02 -33.99
CA GLY A 368 5.21 -7.65 -35.35
C GLY A 368 6.12 -8.69 -35.99
N ALA A 369 6.18 -9.93 -35.48
CA ALA A 369 6.97 -11.00 -36.07
C ALA A 369 6.28 -11.62 -37.28
N GLY A 370 7.04 -12.29 -38.14
CA GLY A 370 6.55 -12.91 -39.39
C GLY A 370 5.62 -14.09 -39.18
N GLY A 371 5.67 -14.76 -38.04
CA GLY A 371 4.81 -15.89 -37.65
C GLY A 371 5.34 -16.65 -36.46
N LEU A 372 4.55 -17.61 -35.98
CA LEU A 372 4.86 -18.50 -34.86
C LEU A 372 5.22 -19.89 -35.39
N ILE A 373 6.38 -20.37 -34.99
CA ILE A 373 6.75 -21.79 -35.16
C ILE A 373 6.58 -22.43 -33.78
N TYR A 374 5.89 -23.56 -33.70
CA TYR A 374 5.70 -24.26 -32.47
C TYR A 374 5.73 -25.79 -32.67
N PHE A 375 6.14 -26.47 -31.59
CA PHE A 375 6.05 -27.93 -31.47
C PHE A 375 5.14 -28.21 -30.27
N GLN A 376 4.26 -29.18 -30.41
CA GLN A 376 3.39 -29.60 -29.33
C GLN A 376 3.71 -31.04 -28.95
N ARG A 377 3.86 -31.28 -27.63
CA ARG A 377 3.91 -32.63 -27.10
C ARG A 377 2.62 -32.87 -26.33
N PRO A 378 1.74 -33.74 -26.84
CA PRO A 378 0.48 -34.07 -26.17
C PRO A 378 0.71 -34.66 -24.78
N SER A 379 -0.25 -34.45 -23.85
CA SER A 379 -0.18 -34.96 -22.48
C SER A 379 -0.20 -36.49 -22.39
N ASP A 380 -0.72 -37.17 -23.40
CA ASP A 380 -0.76 -38.62 -23.53
C ASP A 380 0.57 -39.24 -23.96
N GLY A 381 1.60 -38.40 -24.24
CA GLY A 381 2.91 -38.84 -24.65
C GLY A 381 3.03 -39.32 -26.10
N SER A 382 1.99 -39.12 -26.92
CA SER A 382 2.07 -39.39 -28.35
C SER A 382 3.09 -38.45 -29.03
N ASP A 383 3.75 -38.92 -30.07
CA ASP A 383 4.64 -38.08 -30.90
C ASP A 383 3.82 -37.01 -31.62
N PRO A 384 4.37 -35.79 -31.75
CA PRO A 384 3.69 -34.65 -32.34
C PRO A 384 3.40 -34.81 -33.83
#